data_7d0af5735f612d7a21e3e3139e0c069a
#
_entry.id   7d0af5735f612d7a21e3e3139e0c069a
#
_cell.length_a   1.000
_cell.length_b   1.000
_cell.length_c   1.000
_cell.angle_alpha   90.00
_cell.angle_beta   90.00
_cell.angle_gamma   90.00
#
_symmetry.space_group_name_H-M   'P 1'
#
loop_
_entity.id
_entity.type
_entity.pdbx_description
1 polymer ?
#
loop_
_entity_poly.entity_id
_entity_poly.type
_entity_poly.pdbx_seq_one_letter_code
_entity_poly.pdbx_strand_id
1 'polypeptide(L)'
;MSIRYALLGLLRDQPATGYELTQRFAQGIGRHAWSAKHSQIYPELRKLTDEGLIEVVEEGARGKRVYGVTEPGRAELREWLLRGPDEGTVRNPLLLWMFLIGGLDPDDALRALRAVEERATEMLGELTETYDFLAAEGGELPAGAYAAQFGIHTYRATREWARWAIEEQAERNRRAR
;
A
#
# COMPACT_ATOMS: atom_id res chain seq x y z
N MET A 1 -4.63 7.43 -9.58
CA MET A 1 -3.66 7.63 -8.46
C MET A 1 -2.26 7.71 -9.03
N SER A 2 -1.43 8.63 -8.56
CA SER A 2 -0.17 8.99 -9.18
C SER A 2 1.00 8.75 -8.21
N ILE A 3 2.09 8.15 -8.69
CA ILE A 3 3.39 8.02 -8.00
C ILE A 3 3.91 9.39 -7.51
N ARG A 4 3.48 10.47 -8.17
CA ARG A 4 3.73 11.87 -7.84
C ARG A 4 3.51 12.17 -6.35
N TYR A 5 2.32 11.90 -5.84
CA TYR A 5 1.98 12.20 -4.45
C TYR A 5 2.70 11.30 -3.45
N ALA A 6 3.03 10.08 -3.83
CA ALA A 6 3.87 9.22 -3.01
C ALA A 6 5.30 9.77 -2.88
N LEU A 7 5.88 10.27 -3.97
CA LEU A 7 7.21 10.91 -3.95
C LEU A 7 7.20 12.23 -3.16
N LEU A 8 6.20 13.08 -3.35
CA LEU A 8 6.03 14.31 -2.56
C LEU A 8 5.90 14.00 -1.05
N GLY A 9 5.16 12.94 -0.71
CA GLY A 9 5.00 12.49 0.68
C GLY A 9 6.31 12.03 1.30
N LEU A 10 7.08 11.20 0.60
CA LEU A 10 8.39 10.71 1.07
C LEU A 10 9.42 11.84 1.23
N LEU A 11 9.38 12.83 0.31
CA LEU A 11 10.29 13.99 0.35
C LEU A 11 9.87 15.06 1.37
N ARG A 12 8.59 15.08 1.78
CA ARG A 12 8.11 15.96 2.84
C ARG A 12 8.81 15.70 4.17
N ASP A 13 9.04 14.42 4.46
CA ASP A 13 9.61 14.00 5.74
C ASP A 13 11.13 14.19 5.76
N GLN A 14 11.82 13.85 4.68
CA GLN A 14 13.26 14.02 4.55
C GLN A 14 13.70 14.13 3.08
N PRO A 15 14.66 15.05 2.75
CA PRO A 15 15.33 15.02 1.46
C PRO A 15 15.96 13.65 1.19
N ALA A 16 15.95 13.23 -0.09
CA ALA A 16 16.45 11.92 -0.46
C ALA A 16 16.91 11.87 -1.92
N THR A 17 17.80 10.92 -2.22
CA THR A 17 18.18 10.60 -3.60
C THR A 17 17.12 9.73 -4.27
N GLY A 18 17.11 9.69 -5.61
CA GLY A 18 16.23 8.79 -6.36
C GLY A 18 16.40 7.31 -5.99
N TYR A 19 17.62 6.91 -5.63
CA TYR A 19 17.90 5.56 -5.15
C TYR A 19 17.25 5.29 -3.77
N GLU A 20 17.46 6.19 -2.81
CA GLU A 20 16.84 6.08 -1.47
C GLU A 20 15.31 6.11 -1.54
N LEU A 21 14.75 6.97 -2.41
CA LEU A 21 13.30 6.99 -2.66
C LEU A 21 12.80 5.64 -3.18
N THR A 22 13.55 5.01 -4.10
CA THR A 22 13.19 3.69 -4.61
C THR A 22 13.21 2.64 -3.50
N GLN A 23 14.21 2.67 -2.61
CA GLN A 23 14.29 1.74 -1.49
C GLN A 23 13.17 1.98 -0.47
N ARG A 24 12.95 3.24 -0.06
CA ARG A 24 11.85 3.60 0.86
C ARG A 24 10.50 3.22 0.29
N PHE A 25 10.33 3.41 -1.02
CA PHE A 25 9.12 3.02 -1.72
C PHE A 25 8.89 1.51 -1.65
N ALA A 26 9.92 0.71 -1.95
CA ALA A 26 9.84 -0.75 -1.95
C ALA A 26 9.61 -1.34 -0.54
N GLN A 27 10.20 -0.75 0.49
CA GLN A 27 10.12 -1.22 1.88
C GLN A 27 8.83 -0.79 2.60
N GLY A 28 8.26 0.35 2.21
CA GLY A 28 7.07 0.94 2.83
C GLY A 28 5.79 0.73 2.00
N ILE A 29 5.30 1.82 1.42
CA ILE A 29 4.05 1.88 0.65
C ILE A 29 4.04 0.84 -0.49
N GLY A 30 5.19 0.57 -1.12
CA GLY A 30 5.30 -0.33 -2.27
C GLY A 30 4.98 -1.77 -1.97
N ARG A 31 5.16 -2.21 -0.74
CA ARG A 31 4.92 -3.59 -0.34
C ARG A 31 3.42 -3.91 -0.18
N HIS A 32 2.63 -2.94 0.28
CA HIS A 32 1.26 -3.16 0.70
C HIS A 32 0.20 -2.35 -0.06
N ALA A 33 0.57 -1.20 -0.62
CA ALA A 33 -0.40 -0.28 -1.23
C ALA A 33 -0.12 0.05 -2.70
N TRP A 34 1.16 0.17 -3.10
CA TRP A 34 1.50 0.64 -4.43
C TRP A 34 2.88 0.20 -4.89
N SER A 35 2.96 -0.70 -5.87
CA SER A 35 4.25 -1.05 -6.46
C SER A 35 4.66 -0.05 -7.54
N ALA A 36 5.85 0.55 -7.41
CA ALA A 36 6.45 1.39 -8.46
C ALA A 36 7.80 0.82 -8.90
N LYS A 37 8.00 0.80 -10.21
CA LYS A 37 9.29 0.37 -10.79
C LYS A 37 10.25 1.56 -10.86
N HIS A 38 11.55 1.28 -10.81
CA HIS A 38 12.62 2.26 -11.02
C HIS A 38 12.39 3.15 -12.27
N SER A 39 11.87 2.52 -13.33
CA SER A 39 11.55 3.21 -14.60
C SER A 39 10.44 4.26 -14.49
N GLN A 40 9.69 4.28 -13.40
CA GLN A 40 8.61 5.25 -13.16
C GLN A 40 9.06 6.38 -12.22
N ILE A 41 9.98 6.09 -11.29
CA ILE A 41 10.42 7.05 -10.28
C ILE A 41 11.25 8.18 -10.90
N TYR A 42 12.26 7.86 -11.68
CA TYR A 42 13.15 8.88 -12.23
C TYR A 42 12.51 9.85 -13.23
N PRO A 43 11.66 9.39 -14.17
CA PRO A 43 10.90 10.31 -15.01
C PRO A 43 9.98 11.23 -14.22
N GLU A 44 9.34 10.73 -13.15
CA GLU A 44 8.46 11.55 -12.31
C GLU A 44 9.26 12.56 -11.47
N LEU A 45 10.43 12.20 -10.95
CA LEU A 45 11.33 13.18 -10.28
C LEU A 45 11.72 14.32 -11.20
N ARG A 46 12.04 14.05 -12.47
CA ARG A 46 12.32 15.12 -13.45
C ARG A 46 11.11 16.01 -13.64
N LYS A 47 9.94 15.44 -13.87
CA LYS A 47 8.70 16.18 -14.06
C LYS A 47 8.37 17.05 -12.85
N LEU A 48 8.50 16.52 -11.64
CA LEU A 48 8.29 17.27 -10.40
C LEU A 48 9.29 18.44 -10.26
N THR A 49 10.53 18.23 -10.68
CA THR A 49 11.55 19.28 -10.69
C THR A 49 11.24 20.36 -11.72
N ASP A 50 10.85 19.97 -12.94
CA ASP A 50 10.49 20.91 -14.03
C ASP A 50 9.23 21.73 -13.65
N GLU A 51 8.33 21.18 -12.86
CA GLU A 51 7.15 21.85 -12.34
C GLU A 51 7.41 22.68 -11.06
N GLY A 52 8.63 22.65 -10.53
CA GLY A 52 9.03 23.40 -9.34
C GLY A 52 8.44 22.86 -8.02
N LEU A 53 7.96 21.63 -7.99
CA LEU A 53 7.37 21.00 -6.81
C LEU A 53 8.38 20.30 -5.92
N ILE A 54 9.53 19.95 -6.50
CA ILE A 54 10.74 19.52 -5.80
C ILE A 54 11.94 20.27 -6.37
N GLU A 55 13.01 20.33 -5.59
CA GLU A 55 14.29 20.95 -5.99
C GLU A 55 15.46 20.04 -5.63
N VAL A 56 16.60 20.28 -6.29
CA VAL A 56 17.86 19.62 -5.92
C VAL A 56 18.49 20.44 -4.79
N VAL A 57 18.48 19.90 -3.58
CA VAL A 57 19.02 20.55 -2.38
C VAL A 57 20.51 20.27 -2.17
N GLU A 58 21.03 19.20 -2.80
CA GLU A 58 22.44 18.83 -2.73
C GLU A 58 22.83 18.08 -4.01
N GLU A 59 24.01 18.45 -4.58
CA GLU A 59 24.64 17.70 -5.66
C GLU A 59 25.93 17.06 -5.13
N GLY A 60 25.98 15.74 -5.15
CA GLY A 60 27.11 14.93 -4.72
C GLY A 60 28.00 14.50 -5.90
N ALA A 61 29.11 13.83 -5.56
CA ALA A 61 30.03 13.26 -6.54
C ALA A 61 29.30 12.30 -7.50
N ARG A 62 29.78 12.24 -8.77
CA ARG A 62 29.24 11.34 -9.83
C ARG A 62 27.78 11.62 -10.21
N GLY A 63 27.29 12.86 -10.05
CA GLY A 63 25.92 13.24 -10.43
C GLY A 63 24.84 12.76 -9.46
N LYS A 64 25.21 12.41 -8.23
CA LYS A 64 24.24 12.11 -7.16
C LYS A 64 23.47 13.39 -6.84
N ARG A 65 22.12 13.34 -6.95
CA ARG A 65 21.23 14.44 -6.62
C ARG A 65 20.35 14.06 -5.45
N VAL A 66 20.30 14.95 -4.44
CA VAL A 66 19.37 14.87 -3.33
C VAL A 66 18.22 15.83 -3.60
N TYR A 67 17.01 15.32 -3.58
CA TYR A 67 15.79 16.09 -3.83
C TYR A 67 15.12 16.47 -2.52
N GLY A 68 14.57 17.68 -2.46
CA GLY A 68 13.73 18.18 -1.39
C GLY A 68 12.40 18.67 -1.93
N VAL A 69 11.34 18.63 -1.13
CA VAL A 69 10.04 19.17 -1.51
C VAL A 69 10.04 20.69 -1.29
N THR A 70 9.54 21.43 -2.29
CA THR A 70 9.35 22.89 -2.22
C THR A 70 8.04 23.25 -1.51
N GLU A 71 7.85 24.54 -1.19
CA GLU A 71 6.56 25.02 -0.65
C GLU A 71 5.37 24.79 -1.61
N PRO A 72 5.47 25.03 -2.93
CA PRO A 72 4.43 24.62 -3.88
C PRO A 72 4.16 23.11 -3.86
N GLY A 73 5.20 22.27 -3.73
CA GLY A 73 5.03 20.82 -3.63
C GLY A 73 4.29 20.38 -2.36
N ARG A 74 4.55 21.05 -1.23
CA ARG A 74 3.82 20.84 0.03
C ARG A 74 2.35 21.24 -0.10
N ALA A 75 2.09 22.38 -0.73
CA ALA A 75 0.74 22.87 -0.96
C ALA A 75 -0.05 21.91 -1.86
N GLU A 76 0.54 21.43 -2.94
CA GLU A 76 -0.11 20.47 -3.85
C GLU A 76 -0.41 19.13 -3.16
N LEU A 77 0.54 18.60 -2.38
CA LEU A 77 0.31 17.39 -1.60
C LEU A 77 -0.84 17.57 -0.60
N ARG A 78 -0.86 18.72 0.09
CA ARG A 78 -1.93 19.07 1.04
C ARG A 78 -3.30 19.11 0.37
N GLU A 79 -3.41 19.77 -0.77
CA GLU A 79 -4.68 19.85 -1.51
C GLU A 79 -5.16 18.47 -1.96
N TRP A 80 -4.25 17.63 -2.45
CA TRP A 80 -4.60 16.28 -2.84
C TRP A 80 -5.09 15.44 -1.67
N LEU A 81 -4.43 15.53 -0.51
CA LEU A 81 -4.85 14.83 0.71
C LEU A 81 -6.24 15.30 1.20
N LEU A 82 -6.52 16.60 1.10
CA LEU A 82 -7.82 17.16 1.51
C LEU A 82 -8.98 16.77 0.58
N ARG A 83 -8.70 16.56 -0.71
CA ARG A 83 -9.71 16.04 -1.66
C ARG A 83 -10.06 14.57 -1.39
N GLY A 84 -9.18 13.83 -0.74
CA GLY A 84 -9.34 12.40 -0.54
C GLY A 84 -9.04 11.57 -1.80
N PRO A 85 -9.17 10.24 -1.70
CA PRO A 85 -8.95 9.35 -2.83
C PRO A 85 -10.04 9.54 -3.89
N ASP A 86 -9.63 9.53 -5.19
CA ASP A 86 -10.57 9.59 -6.29
C ASP A 86 -11.53 8.39 -6.25
N GLU A 87 -12.81 8.65 -6.34
CA GLU A 87 -13.85 7.62 -6.57
C GLU A 87 -13.81 7.16 -8.04
N GLY A 88 -12.75 6.44 -8.39
CA GLY A 88 -12.61 5.85 -9.71
C GLY A 88 -13.46 4.61 -9.90
N THR A 89 -13.44 4.04 -11.12
CA THR A 89 -14.07 2.73 -11.38
C THR A 89 -13.56 1.71 -10.38
N VAL A 90 -14.47 1.14 -9.60
CA VAL A 90 -14.13 0.11 -8.61
C VAL A 90 -13.57 -1.10 -9.32
N ARG A 91 -12.28 -1.36 -9.14
CA ARG A 91 -11.61 -2.58 -9.58
C ARG A 91 -11.00 -3.25 -8.37
N ASN A 92 -11.76 -4.13 -7.76
CA ASN A 92 -11.31 -4.93 -6.64
C ASN A 92 -11.18 -6.39 -7.07
N PRO A 93 -9.95 -6.89 -7.37
CA PRO A 93 -9.72 -8.26 -7.83
C PRO A 93 -10.19 -9.30 -6.81
N LEU A 94 -10.04 -9.03 -5.50
CA LEU A 94 -10.49 -9.94 -4.45
C LEU A 94 -12.01 -10.05 -4.43
N LEU A 95 -12.72 -8.94 -4.55
CA LEU A 95 -14.19 -8.95 -4.58
C LEU A 95 -14.71 -9.67 -5.83
N LEU A 96 -14.08 -9.48 -6.99
CA LEU A 96 -14.42 -10.22 -8.21
C LEU A 96 -14.18 -11.72 -8.02
N TRP A 97 -13.05 -12.10 -7.43
CA TRP A 97 -12.73 -13.49 -7.13
C TRP A 97 -13.76 -14.10 -6.16
N MET A 98 -14.13 -13.37 -5.10
CA MET A 98 -15.18 -13.79 -4.15
C MET A 98 -16.52 -14.04 -4.84
N PHE A 99 -16.87 -13.20 -5.83
CA PHE A 99 -18.08 -13.37 -6.62
C PHE A 99 -18.05 -14.63 -7.48
N LEU A 100 -16.88 -15.03 -7.98
CA LEU A 100 -16.71 -16.14 -8.92
C LEU A 100 -16.41 -17.48 -8.26
N ILE A 101 -15.99 -17.51 -6.98
CA ILE A 101 -15.52 -18.74 -6.30
C ILE A 101 -16.58 -19.85 -6.26
N GLY A 102 -17.86 -19.48 -6.27
CA GLY A 102 -18.97 -20.45 -6.28
C GLY A 102 -19.04 -21.31 -7.56
N GLY A 103 -18.27 -20.98 -8.60
CA GLY A 103 -18.12 -21.79 -9.81
C GLY A 103 -17.08 -22.92 -9.73
N LEU A 104 -16.34 -23.02 -8.61
CA LEU A 104 -15.38 -24.10 -8.40
C LEU A 104 -16.06 -25.36 -7.85
N ASP A 105 -15.44 -26.52 -8.08
CA ASP A 105 -15.78 -27.73 -7.35
C ASP A 105 -15.63 -27.51 -5.83
N PRO A 106 -16.45 -28.18 -5.00
CA PRO A 106 -16.51 -27.94 -3.56
C PRO A 106 -15.17 -28.05 -2.83
N ASP A 107 -14.34 -29.03 -3.19
CA ASP A 107 -13.03 -29.24 -2.57
C ASP A 107 -12.00 -28.19 -3.02
N ASP A 108 -12.09 -27.75 -4.28
CA ASP A 108 -11.26 -26.67 -4.83
C ASP A 108 -11.63 -25.33 -4.21
N ALA A 109 -12.92 -25.06 -4.01
CA ALA A 109 -13.39 -23.88 -3.32
C ALA A 109 -12.85 -23.83 -1.88
N LEU A 110 -12.90 -24.93 -1.13
CA LEU A 110 -12.35 -25.01 0.22
C LEU A 110 -10.84 -24.79 0.24
N ARG A 111 -10.08 -25.35 -0.70
CA ARG A 111 -8.63 -25.11 -0.80
C ARG A 111 -8.32 -23.64 -1.07
N ALA A 112 -9.07 -23.03 -1.99
CA ALA A 112 -8.91 -21.63 -2.34
C ALA A 112 -9.25 -20.68 -1.18
N LEU A 113 -10.32 -20.97 -0.44
CA LEU A 113 -10.71 -20.19 0.75
C LEU A 113 -9.68 -20.29 1.88
N ARG A 114 -9.14 -21.50 2.13
CA ARG A 114 -8.06 -21.67 3.12
C ARG A 114 -6.81 -20.90 2.77
N ALA A 115 -6.42 -20.86 1.49
CA ALA A 115 -5.29 -20.07 1.04
C ALA A 115 -5.51 -18.56 1.28
N VAL A 116 -6.75 -18.06 1.13
CA VAL A 116 -7.09 -16.68 1.48
C VAL A 116 -7.01 -16.43 2.98
N GLU A 117 -7.51 -17.36 3.82
CA GLU A 117 -7.40 -17.25 5.27
C GLU A 117 -5.95 -17.21 5.74
N GLU A 118 -5.11 -18.14 5.24
CA GLU A 118 -3.68 -18.23 5.55
C GLU A 118 -2.96 -16.93 5.17
N ARG A 119 -3.16 -16.46 3.93
CA ARG A 119 -2.57 -15.20 3.47
C ARG A 119 -3.02 -13.99 4.29
N ALA A 120 -4.30 -13.92 4.64
CA ALA A 120 -4.82 -12.85 5.48
C ALA A 120 -4.22 -12.89 6.90
N THR A 121 -3.97 -14.07 7.43
CA THR A 121 -3.36 -14.26 8.75
C THR A 121 -1.89 -13.83 8.76
N GLU A 122 -1.12 -14.21 7.73
CA GLU A 122 0.28 -13.78 7.55
C GLU A 122 0.38 -12.25 7.47
N MET A 123 -0.42 -11.64 6.58
CA MET A 123 -0.41 -10.19 6.39
C MET A 123 -0.84 -9.43 7.63
N LEU A 124 -1.78 -9.98 8.40
CA LEU A 124 -2.21 -9.40 9.68
C LEU A 124 -1.06 -9.39 10.69
N GLY A 125 -0.28 -10.47 10.76
CA GLY A 125 0.92 -10.56 11.60
C GLY A 125 1.97 -9.52 11.19
N GLU A 126 2.38 -9.52 9.92
CA GLU A 126 3.39 -8.57 9.39
C GLU A 126 3.01 -7.09 9.65
N LEU A 127 1.74 -6.74 9.43
CA LEU A 127 1.28 -5.36 9.62
C LEU A 127 1.17 -4.98 11.11
N THR A 128 0.84 -5.95 11.97
CA THR A 128 0.82 -5.71 13.42
C THR A 128 2.23 -5.42 13.92
N GLU A 129 3.23 -6.22 13.56
CA GLU A 129 4.63 -5.99 13.89
C GLU A 129 5.12 -4.63 13.33
N THR A 130 4.74 -4.30 12.09
CA THR A 130 5.08 -3.00 11.48
C THR A 130 4.47 -1.84 12.26
N TYR A 131 3.20 -1.94 12.65
CA TYR A 131 2.54 -0.91 13.44
C TYR A 131 3.17 -0.75 14.82
N ASP A 132 3.43 -1.86 15.51
CA ASP A 132 4.04 -1.86 16.84
C ASP A 132 5.43 -1.22 16.80
N PHE A 133 6.23 -1.52 15.78
CA PHE A 133 7.52 -0.88 15.55
C PHE A 133 7.38 0.64 15.34
N LEU A 134 6.45 1.08 14.50
CA LEU A 134 6.22 2.50 14.21
C LEU A 134 5.66 3.27 15.42
N ALA A 135 4.89 2.61 16.27
CA ALA A 135 4.27 3.20 17.46
C ALA A 135 5.19 3.21 18.68
N ALA A 136 6.26 2.41 18.68
CA ALA A 136 7.15 2.22 19.85
C ALA A 136 7.93 3.49 20.24
N GLU A 137 8.20 4.41 19.31
CA GLU A 137 8.99 5.62 19.57
C GLU A 137 8.25 6.68 20.42
N GLY A 138 6.95 6.51 20.61
CA GLY A 138 6.10 7.45 21.36
C GLY A 138 5.96 8.82 20.68
N GLY A 139 4.90 9.54 20.98
CA GLY A 139 4.63 10.84 20.38
C GLY A 139 3.61 10.79 19.24
N GLU A 140 3.79 11.64 18.24
CA GLU A 140 2.89 11.69 17.08
C GLU A 140 3.12 10.48 16.18
N LEU A 141 2.03 9.76 15.80
CA LEU A 141 2.10 8.58 14.96
C LEU A 141 2.63 8.95 13.56
N PRO A 142 3.67 8.26 13.07
CA PRO A 142 4.18 8.50 11.73
C PRO A 142 3.15 8.13 10.65
N ALA A 143 3.24 8.73 9.48
CA ALA A 143 2.28 8.56 8.38
C ALA A 143 2.02 7.07 8.02
N GLY A 144 3.03 6.22 8.09
CA GLY A 144 2.92 4.79 7.84
C GLY A 144 2.03 4.03 8.84
N ALA A 145 1.89 4.52 10.07
CA ALA A 145 1.08 3.86 11.11
C ALA A 145 -0.41 3.85 10.77
N TYR A 146 -0.94 4.91 10.17
CA TYR A 146 -2.33 4.95 9.71
C TYR A 146 -2.59 3.92 8.60
N ALA A 147 -1.66 3.78 7.66
CA ALA A 147 -1.75 2.79 6.60
C ALA A 147 -1.65 1.35 7.14
N ALA A 148 -0.76 1.09 8.10
CA ALA A 148 -0.63 -0.19 8.76
C ALA A 148 -1.93 -0.57 9.51
N GLN A 149 -2.51 0.36 10.27
CA GLN A 149 -3.80 0.14 10.95
C GLN A 149 -4.94 -0.14 9.97
N PHE A 150 -5.04 0.61 8.87
CA PHE A 150 -6.03 0.31 7.84
C PHE A 150 -5.84 -1.11 7.28
N GLY A 151 -4.60 -1.51 7.00
CA GLY A 151 -4.27 -2.86 6.55
C GLY A 151 -4.66 -3.93 7.59
N ILE A 152 -4.36 -3.72 8.88
CA ILE A 152 -4.75 -4.61 9.99
C ILE A 152 -6.26 -4.83 10.00
N HIS A 153 -7.06 -3.76 9.92
CA HIS A 153 -8.51 -3.87 9.87
C HIS A 153 -9.00 -4.62 8.64
N THR A 154 -8.42 -4.35 7.47
CA THR A 154 -8.77 -4.99 6.20
C THR A 154 -8.48 -6.50 6.23
N TYR A 155 -7.27 -6.90 6.65
CA TYR A 155 -6.91 -8.33 6.69
C TYR A 155 -7.61 -9.08 7.82
N ARG A 156 -7.94 -8.44 8.93
CA ARG A 156 -8.80 -9.02 9.96
C ARG A 156 -10.19 -9.34 9.40
N ALA A 157 -10.82 -8.40 8.74
CA ALA A 157 -12.11 -8.60 8.10
C ALA A 157 -12.05 -9.69 7.01
N THR A 158 -10.98 -9.70 6.19
CA THR A 158 -10.77 -10.72 5.16
C THR A 158 -10.65 -12.13 5.77
N ARG A 159 -9.86 -12.26 6.85
CA ARG A 159 -9.70 -13.53 7.56
C ARG A 159 -11.01 -14.04 8.18
N GLU A 160 -11.74 -13.15 8.83
CA GLU A 160 -13.03 -13.47 9.43
C GLU A 160 -14.06 -13.92 8.37
N TRP A 161 -14.08 -13.21 7.23
CA TRP A 161 -14.91 -13.61 6.10
C TRP A 161 -14.49 -14.98 5.53
N ALA A 162 -13.21 -15.23 5.36
CA ALA A 162 -12.72 -16.51 4.83
C ALA A 162 -13.10 -17.69 5.73
N ARG A 163 -12.99 -17.54 7.06
CA ARG A 163 -13.44 -18.54 8.04
C ARG A 163 -14.93 -18.85 7.91
N TRP A 164 -15.74 -17.81 7.88
CA TRP A 164 -17.17 -17.96 7.65
C TRP A 164 -17.46 -18.67 6.32
N ALA A 165 -16.80 -18.30 5.23
CA ALA A 165 -16.99 -18.92 3.92
C ALA A 165 -16.56 -20.40 3.89
N ILE A 166 -15.49 -20.77 4.62
CA ILE A 166 -15.04 -22.16 4.78
C ILE A 166 -16.11 -22.99 5.52
N GLU A 167 -16.66 -22.46 6.61
CA GLU A 167 -17.70 -23.11 7.38
C GLU A 167 -18.96 -23.34 6.54
N GLU A 168 -19.43 -22.31 5.82
CA GLU A 168 -20.59 -22.40 4.90
C GLU A 168 -20.37 -23.43 3.78
N GLN A 169 -19.17 -23.42 3.16
CA GLN A 169 -18.87 -24.38 2.11
C GLN A 169 -18.77 -25.81 2.62
N ALA A 170 -18.19 -26.02 3.80
CA ALA A 170 -18.13 -27.33 4.44
C ALA A 170 -19.53 -27.87 4.79
N GLU A 171 -20.43 -27.01 5.26
CA GLU A 171 -21.81 -27.39 5.53
C GLU A 171 -22.59 -27.77 4.25
N ARG A 172 -22.44 -27.01 3.17
CA ARG A 172 -23.01 -27.34 1.85
C ARG A 172 -22.52 -28.70 1.35
N ASN A 173 -21.24 -28.98 1.50
CA ASN A 173 -20.64 -30.26 1.09
C ASN A 173 -21.19 -31.43 1.90
N ARG A 174 -21.50 -31.23 3.20
CA ARG A 174 -22.15 -32.26 4.04
C ARG A 174 -23.60 -32.55 3.61
N ARG A 175 -24.32 -31.52 3.22
CA ARG A 175 -25.73 -31.66 2.78
C ARG A 175 -25.88 -32.27 1.39
N ALA A 176 -24.84 -32.18 0.55
CA ALA A 176 -24.83 -32.72 -0.82
C ALA A 176 -24.40 -34.18 -0.91
N ARG A 177 -23.92 -34.77 0.18
CA ARG A 177 -23.56 -36.21 0.31
C ARG A 177 -24.71 -37.02 0.92
#